data_ec0ec23b1894ae42bd439832d45ddffd
#
_entry.id   ec0ec23b1894ae42bd439832d45ddffd
#
_cell.length_a   1.000
_cell.length_b   1.000
_cell.length_c   1.000
_cell.angle_alpha   90.00
_cell.angle_beta   90.00
_cell.angle_gamma   90.00
#
_symmetry.space_group_name_H-M   'P 1'
#
loop_
_entity.id
_entity.type
_entity.pdbx_description
1 polymer ?
#
loop_
_entity_poly.entity_id
_entity_poly.type
_entity_poly.pdbx_seq_one_letter_code
_entity_poly.pdbx_strand_id
1 'polypeptide(L)'
;MPTPWLGQAADPSGSAAERENVGLLHQAVHAFSHASSASRFDFLTALVRHCSVRELSQLEGAIVPRLKVDFLQRLPLEVALHILAYIDEPAALTRAAAVSRTWNRLANDEYLWSAMCEKFAYNTPERMRWLLGCLWDGDGSVHRAHSMAVDDDTSVTRRVRRRSLPGDTACVSLRAFFRLSYATGAYFWIFLHSERNWIRGGRLLARYTSQSMADVDPDPNRRLALTCCAIDENWIVVGMSNRMIFVFSAQTGQLVRELSGHDSGVWCLMLVRGIKPCCLGFLPPPSSELLEVSRDTKPRARLHPAPEGLALEDAACVAQRSAATDLACARTEGWGRPDTYLLSAGSDRLLCMWNMTSGVCEKVLRGHTSTIRCIEAVAGRPVAVTGSRDGTLRVWDLENGRVVHVLAGHQHSVRCLAIADGTIASGSYDYTCRLWDLETGRCLHVLKGHQLQIYSVAFNGQYVVTGSSDSTVRVWDAASGVCLAVFQGYTHVVSQLQLHGDILATGSSDGRVILFSLTTFECLYRVCAHDSGVTTMQFNDRHLVTGGSDGLAKLWDAKTGRFVRLLCEPCENVWAARFVEDKCVILCKRHGRCTVDIVSFLPEDSK
;
A
#
# COMPACT_ATOMS: atom_id res chain seq x y z
N MET A 1 7.53 -42.01 -31.44
CA MET A 1 8.72 -42.68 -30.83
C MET A 1 8.49 -44.17 -30.84
N PRO A 2 9.41 -45.00 -31.33
CA PRO A 2 9.22 -46.43 -31.45
C PRO A 2 9.22 -47.10 -30.07
N THR A 3 8.34 -48.04 -29.93
CA THR A 3 8.07 -48.82 -28.72
C THR A 3 9.29 -49.64 -28.30
N PRO A 4 9.75 -49.63 -27.04
CA PRO A 4 10.96 -50.32 -26.58
C PRO A 4 10.88 -51.87 -26.56
N TRP A 5 9.76 -52.43 -26.99
CA TRP A 5 9.52 -53.86 -26.84
C TRP A 5 9.76 -54.71 -28.10
N LEU A 6 10.10 -54.11 -29.23
CA LEU A 6 10.32 -54.82 -30.49
C LEU A 6 11.80 -54.98 -30.90
N GLY A 7 12.73 -54.70 -30.02
CA GLY A 7 14.14 -54.63 -30.34
C GLY A 7 15.08 -55.60 -29.62
N GLN A 8 14.59 -56.50 -28.76
CA GLN A 8 15.46 -57.57 -28.28
C GLN A 8 15.41 -58.75 -29.23
N ALA A 9 16.52 -58.97 -29.95
CA ALA A 9 16.75 -60.17 -30.73
C ALA A 9 16.56 -61.37 -29.80
N ALA A 10 15.79 -62.36 -30.24
CA ALA A 10 15.56 -63.59 -29.52
C ALA A 10 16.90 -64.23 -29.15
N ASP A 11 17.09 -64.50 -27.87
CA ASP A 11 18.26 -65.24 -27.36
C ASP A 11 18.31 -66.59 -28.08
N PRO A 12 19.41 -66.95 -28.74
CA PRO A 12 19.49 -68.17 -29.53
C PRO A 12 19.44 -69.46 -28.70
N SER A 13 19.38 -69.39 -27.36
CA SER A 13 19.33 -70.52 -26.45
C SER A 13 17.93 -71.00 -26.05
N GLY A 14 16.82 -70.32 -26.53
CA GLY A 14 15.44 -70.71 -26.21
C GLY A 14 15.03 -72.02 -26.88
N SER A 15 14.14 -72.83 -26.18
CA SER A 15 13.60 -74.09 -26.70
C SER A 15 12.76 -73.85 -27.97
N ALA A 16 12.63 -74.90 -28.80
CA ALA A 16 11.80 -74.80 -30.03
C ALA A 16 10.38 -74.31 -29.77
N ALA A 17 9.80 -74.68 -28.66
CA ALA A 17 8.45 -74.26 -28.22
C ALA A 17 8.39 -72.77 -27.85
N GLU A 18 9.46 -72.15 -27.33
CA GLU A 18 9.49 -70.72 -27.03
C GLU A 18 9.59 -69.88 -28.32
N ARG A 19 10.31 -70.35 -29.33
CA ARG A 19 10.38 -69.68 -30.65
C ARG A 19 9.06 -69.75 -31.39
N GLU A 20 8.31 -70.87 -31.28
CA GLU A 20 6.98 -71.03 -31.85
C GLU A 20 5.96 -70.10 -31.18
N ASN A 21 6.04 -69.96 -29.84
CA ASN A 21 5.22 -69.06 -29.07
C ASN A 21 5.45 -67.56 -29.42
N VAL A 22 6.72 -67.17 -29.62
CA VAL A 22 7.07 -65.80 -30.06
C VAL A 22 6.51 -65.54 -31.46
N GLY A 23 6.55 -66.52 -32.36
CA GLY A 23 5.94 -66.41 -33.69
C GLY A 23 4.40 -66.21 -33.65
N LEU A 24 3.72 -66.97 -32.80
CA LEU A 24 2.28 -66.85 -32.59
C LEU A 24 1.94 -65.48 -31.97
N LEU A 25 2.75 -64.98 -31.06
CA LEU A 25 2.55 -63.65 -30.43
C LEU A 25 2.67 -62.52 -31.47
N HIS A 26 3.67 -62.62 -32.36
CA HIS A 26 3.83 -61.65 -33.46
C HIS A 26 2.64 -61.67 -34.42
N GLN A 27 2.14 -62.85 -34.80
CA GLN A 27 0.96 -62.99 -35.63
C GLN A 27 -0.29 -62.40 -34.94
N ALA A 28 -0.48 -62.66 -33.67
CA ALA A 28 -1.60 -62.12 -32.90
C ALA A 28 -1.56 -60.58 -32.82
N VAL A 29 -0.37 -59.98 -32.57
CA VAL A 29 -0.19 -58.51 -32.55
C VAL A 29 -0.47 -57.91 -33.95
N HIS A 30 0.01 -58.58 -35.01
CA HIS A 30 -0.24 -58.12 -36.36
C HIS A 30 -1.72 -58.20 -36.72
N ALA A 31 -2.42 -59.31 -36.44
CA ALA A 31 -3.85 -59.45 -36.63
C ALA A 31 -4.67 -58.41 -35.83
N PHE A 32 -4.29 -58.17 -34.58
CA PHE A 32 -4.89 -57.15 -33.73
C PHE A 32 -4.71 -55.74 -34.30
N SER A 33 -3.55 -55.42 -34.86
CA SER A 33 -3.28 -54.08 -35.43
C SER A 33 -4.16 -53.78 -36.65
N HIS A 34 -4.57 -54.77 -37.40
CA HIS A 34 -5.42 -54.66 -38.61
C HIS A 34 -6.91 -54.93 -38.37
N ALA A 35 -7.29 -55.35 -37.14
CA ALA A 35 -8.66 -55.63 -36.82
C ALA A 35 -9.52 -54.36 -36.63
N SER A 36 -10.83 -54.46 -36.82
CA SER A 36 -11.78 -53.37 -36.53
C SER A 36 -11.79 -53.01 -35.04
N SER A 37 -12.26 -51.80 -34.68
CA SER A 37 -12.33 -51.36 -33.28
C SER A 37 -13.20 -52.29 -32.40
N ALA A 38 -14.30 -52.80 -32.94
CA ALA A 38 -15.15 -53.76 -32.25
C ALA A 38 -14.43 -55.10 -32.00
N SER A 39 -13.79 -55.66 -33.03
CA SER A 39 -13.04 -56.92 -32.91
C SER A 39 -11.84 -56.80 -31.95
N ARG A 40 -11.17 -55.63 -31.89
CA ARG A 40 -10.13 -55.35 -30.91
C ARG A 40 -10.64 -55.36 -29.49
N PHE A 41 -11.84 -54.75 -29.26
CA PHE A 41 -12.47 -54.71 -27.97
C PHE A 41 -12.87 -56.11 -27.48
N ASP A 42 -13.45 -56.91 -28.37
CA ASP A 42 -13.83 -58.29 -28.07
C ASP A 42 -12.63 -59.15 -27.74
N PHE A 43 -11.53 -59.03 -28.49
CA PHE A 43 -10.27 -59.71 -28.24
C PHE A 43 -9.67 -59.32 -26.88
N LEU A 44 -9.60 -58.01 -26.55
CA LEU A 44 -9.14 -57.53 -25.26
C LEU A 44 -10.00 -58.01 -24.11
N THR A 45 -11.32 -58.02 -24.29
CA THR A 45 -12.27 -58.51 -23.29
C THR A 45 -12.06 -60.00 -23.02
N ALA A 46 -11.84 -60.79 -24.07
CA ALA A 46 -11.53 -62.22 -23.95
C ALA A 46 -10.18 -62.43 -23.22
N LEU A 47 -9.16 -61.66 -23.59
CA LEU A 47 -7.83 -61.80 -23.02
C LEU A 47 -7.80 -61.46 -21.51
N VAL A 48 -8.51 -60.41 -21.10
CA VAL A 48 -8.63 -60.00 -19.67
C VAL A 48 -9.28 -61.09 -18.80
N ARG A 49 -10.23 -61.89 -19.39
CA ARG A 49 -10.87 -63.01 -18.65
C ARG A 49 -9.91 -64.14 -18.33
N HIS A 50 -8.79 -64.29 -19.07
CA HIS A 50 -7.78 -65.33 -18.88
C HIS A 50 -6.57 -64.86 -18.08
N CYS A 51 -6.50 -63.57 -17.74
CA CYS A 51 -5.36 -63.03 -16.95
C CYS A 51 -5.56 -63.32 -15.46
N SER A 52 -4.48 -63.63 -14.77
CA SER A 52 -4.40 -63.66 -13.31
C SER A 52 -4.46 -62.24 -12.72
N VAL A 53 -4.78 -62.13 -11.43
CA VAL A 53 -4.82 -60.83 -10.71
C VAL A 53 -3.49 -60.10 -10.80
N ARG A 54 -2.38 -60.82 -10.78
CA ARG A 54 -1.02 -60.23 -10.87
C ARG A 54 -0.76 -59.64 -12.27
N GLU A 55 -1.18 -60.32 -13.32
CA GLU A 55 -1.07 -59.84 -14.68
C GLU A 55 -1.99 -58.64 -14.95
N LEU A 56 -3.20 -58.65 -14.41
CA LEU A 56 -4.12 -57.53 -14.47
C LEU A 56 -3.55 -56.29 -13.78
N SER A 57 -2.88 -56.43 -12.63
CA SER A 57 -2.20 -55.33 -11.94
C SER A 57 -1.03 -54.76 -12.74
N GLN A 58 -0.27 -55.63 -13.43
CA GLN A 58 0.80 -55.20 -14.35
C GLN A 58 0.24 -54.46 -15.57
N LEU A 59 -0.85 -54.96 -16.15
CA LEU A 59 -1.54 -54.30 -17.26
C LEU A 59 -2.11 -52.94 -16.83
N GLU A 60 -2.72 -52.84 -15.66
CA GLU A 60 -3.20 -51.57 -15.08
C GLU A 60 -2.07 -50.57 -14.99
N GLY A 61 -0.92 -50.93 -14.42
CA GLY A 61 0.28 -50.09 -14.35
C GLY A 61 0.80 -49.61 -15.69
N ALA A 62 0.62 -50.40 -16.76
CA ALA A 62 1.02 -50.04 -18.14
C ALA A 62 -0.04 -49.16 -18.86
N ILE A 63 -1.31 -49.35 -18.57
CA ILE A 63 -2.45 -48.70 -19.24
C ILE A 63 -2.75 -47.33 -18.61
N VAL A 64 -2.78 -47.23 -17.26
CA VAL A 64 -3.12 -46.01 -16.53
C VAL A 64 -2.29 -44.80 -16.98
N PRO A 65 -0.96 -44.86 -17.17
CA PRO A 65 -0.17 -43.72 -17.67
C PRO A 65 -0.58 -43.26 -19.08
N ARG A 66 -1.09 -44.22 -19.92
CA ARG A 66 -1.52 -43.92 -21.30
C ARG A 66 -2.92 -43.35 -21.39
N LEU A 67 -3.77 -43.62 -20.39
CA LEU A 67 -5.12 -43.07 -20.28
C LEU A 67 -5.12 -41.67 -19.67
N LYS A 68 -4.10 -41.35 -18.84
CA LYS A 68 -3.93 -39.99 -18.29
C LYS A 68 -3.36 -39.06 -19.36
N VAL A 69 -4.24 -38.41 -20.08
CA VAL A 69 -3.88 -37.41 -21.07
C VAL A 69 -3.76 -36.06 -20.36
N ASP A 70 -2.56 -35.48 -20.36
CA ASP A 70 -2.37 -34.10 -19.97
C ASP A 70 -2.95 -33.20 -21.08
N PHE A 71 -4.21 -32.75 -20.87
CA PHE A 71 -4.92 -31.97 -21.87
C PHE A 71 -4.32 -30.58 -22.08
N LEU A 72 -3.74 -29.95 -21.03
CA LEU A 72 -3.07 -28.65 -21.18
C LEU A 72 -1.81 -28.74 -22.06
N GLN A 73 -1.13 -29.89 -22.07
CA GLN A 73 0.03 -30.09 -22.95
C GLN A 73 -0.36 -30.15 -24.44
N ARG A 74 -1.63 -30.48 -24.75
CA ARG A 74 -2.15 -30.62 -26.12
C ARG A 74 -2.84 -29.36 -26.65
N LEU A 75 -3.10 -28.38 -25.78
CA LEU A 75 -3.73 -27.13 -26.17
C LEU A 75 -2.69 -26.09 -26.58
N PRO A 76 -3.05 -25.15 -27.47
CA PRO A 76 -2.25 -23.95 -27.70
C PRO A 76 -2.00 -23.22 -26.38
N LEU A 77 -0.83 -22.56 -26.27
CA LEU A 77 -0.40 -21.89 -25.04
C LEU A 77 -1.43 -20.89 -24.51
N GLU A 78 -1.99 -20.10 -25.42
CA GLU A 78 -2.97 -19.07 -25.10
C GLU A 78 -4.25 -19.65 -24.48
N VAL A 79 -4.70 -20.79 -25.04
CA VAL A 79 -5.90 -21.47 -24.54
C VAL A 79 -5.64 -22.12 -23.18
N ALA A 80 -4.47 -22.72 -23.00
CA ALA A 80 -4.06 -23.31 -21.72
C ALA A 80 -3.96 -22.24 -20.60
N LEU A 81 -3.36 -21.08 -20.90
CA LEU A 81 -3.28 -19.96 -19.97
C LEU A 81 -4.66 -19.37 -19.67
N HIS A 82 -5.52 -19.27 -20.69
CA HIS A 82 -6.88 -18.78 -20.48
C HIS A 82 -7.69 -19.70 -19.56
N ILE A 83 -7.55 -21.01 -19.70
CA ILE A 83 -8.19 -21.98 -18.79
C ILE A 83 -7.67 -21.81 -17.35
N LEU A 84 -6.37 -21.68 -17.17
CA LEU A 84 -5.77 -21.48 -15.84
C LEU A 84 -6.15 -20.12 -15.22
N ALA A 85 -6.44 -19.11 -16.02
CA ALA A 85 -6.89 -17.80 -15.55
C ALA A 85 -8.28 -17.82 -14.87
N TYR A 86 -9.08 -18.87 -15.09
CA TYR A 86 -10.32 -19.09 -14.33
C TYR A 86 -10.10 -19.62 -12.91
N ILE A 87 -8.88 -19.99 -12.57
CA ILE A 87 -8.55 -20.38 -11.19
C ILE A 87 -8.47 -19.12 -10.34
N ASP A 88 -9.43 -18.95 -9.46
CA ASP A 88 -9.56 -17.76 -8.62
C ASP A 88 -8.76 -17.84 -7.31
N GLU A 89 -8.34 -19.03 -6.95
CA GLU A 89 -7.65 -19.29 -5.69
C GLU A 89 -6.15 -19.55 -5.94
N PRO A 90 -5.25 -18.73 -5.37
CA PRO A 90 -3.79 -18.89 -5.54
C PRO A 90 -3.27 -20.25 -5.10
N ALA A 91 -3.85 -20.80 -4.01
CA ALA A 91 -3.51 -22.14 -3.53
C ALA A 91 -3.92 -23.25 -4.52
N ALA A 92 -4.97 -23.04 -5.31
CA ALA A 92 -5.36 -23.97 -6.36
C ALA A 92 -4.39 -23.90 -7.55
N LEU A 93 -3.92 -22.69 -7.91
CA LEU A 93 -2.92 -22.51 -8.96
C LEU A 93 -1.58 -23.16 -8.59
N THR A 94 -1.14 -23.07 -7.34
CA THR A 94 0.08 -23.76 -6.88
C THR A 94 -0.10 -25.27 -6.81
N ARG A 95 -1.28 -25.79 -6.45
CA ARG A 95 -1.56 -27.23 -6.56
C ARG A 95 -1.56 -27.68 -8.02
N ALA A 96 -2.07 -26.86 -8.93
CA ALA A 96 -1.99 -27.11 -10.37
C ALA A 96 -0.55 -27.19 -10.86
N ALA A 97 0.33 -26.32 -10.37
CA ALA A 97 1.78 -26.37 -10.69
C ALA A 97 2.44 -27.68 -10.28
N ALA A 98 1.95 -28.37 -9.26
CA ALA A 98 2.48 -29.65 -8.81
C ALA A 98 2.06 -30.87 -9.65
N VAL A 99 1.15 -30.71 -10.65
CA VAL A 99 0.61 -31.82 -11.45
C VAL A 99 1.63 -32.37 -12.45
N SER A 100 2.32 -31.51 -13.20
CA SER A 100 3.35 -31.89 -14.17
C SER A 100 4.30 -30.72 -14.46
N ARG A 101 5.45 -31.01 -15.11
CA ARG A 101 6.39 -29.95 -15.54
C ARG A 101 5.75 -28.93 -16.48
N THR A 102 4.82 -29.37 -17.33
CA THR A 102 4.07 -28.48 -18.22
C THR A 102 3.15 -27.57 -17.45
N TRP A 103 2.39 -28.13 -16.51
CA TRP A 103 1.50 -27.36 -15.63
C TRP A 103 2.28 -26.37 -14.76
N ASN A 104 3.44 -26.79 -14.25
CA ASN A 104 4.33 -25.90 -13.48
C ASN A 104 4.75 -24.68 -14.31
N ARG A 105 5.20 -24.91 -15.56
CA ARG A 105 5.59 -23.82 -16.45
C ARG A 105 4.44 -22.88 -16.77
N LEU A 106 3.25 -23.43 -17.06
CA LEU A 106 2.04 -22.65 -17.33
C LEU A 106 1.54 -21.89 -16.09
N ALA A 107 1.50 -22.54 -14.94
CA ALA A 107 1.03 -21.94 -13.70
C ALA A 107 1.98 -20.83 -13.15
N ASN A 108 3.24 -20.83 -13.57
CA ASN A 108 4.22 -19.78 -13.25
C ASN A 108 4.30 -18.69 -14.34
N ASP A 109 3.41 -18.71 -15.33
CA ASP A 109 3.38 -17.68 -16.37
C ASP A 109 3.01 -16.31 -15.78
N GLU A 110 3.69 -15.27 -16.24
CA GLU A 110 3.53 -13.90 -15.79
C GLU A 110 2.10 -13.37 -15.96
N TYR A 111 1.45 -13.76 -17.05
CA TYR A 111 0.07 -13.36 -17.34
C TYR A 111 -0.91 -13.78 -16.22
N LEU A 112 -0.80 -15.01 -15.72
CA LEU A 112 -1.67 -15.52 -14.67
C LEU A 112 -1.47 -14.79 -13.35
N TRP A 113 -0.23 -14.54 -12.97
CA TRP A 113 0.07 -13.83 -11.73
C TRP A 113 -0.23 -12.33 -11.81
N SER A 114 -0.07 -11.72 -12.99
CA SER A 114 -0.50 -10.34 -13.22
C SER A 114 -2.02 -10.20 -13.07
N ALA A 115 -2.79 -11.11 -13.69
CA ALA A 115 -4.25 -11.14 -13.55
C ALA A 115 -4.69 -11.38 -12.08
N MET A 116 -3.97 -12.24 -11.36
CA MET A 116 -4.19 -12.43 -9.92
C MET A 116 -3.91 -11.15 -9.13
N CYS A 117 -2.81 -10.45 -9.41
CA CYS A 117 -2.48 -9.18 -8.76
C CYS A 117 -3.55 -8.12 -9.03
N GLU A 118 -4.09 -8.04 -10.24
CA GLU A 118 -5.20 -7.15 -10.56
C GLU A 118 -6.46 -7.51 -9.77
N LYS A 119 -6.84 -8.78 -9.77
CA LYS A 119 -8.02 -9.28 -9.07
C LYS A 119 -7.98 -8.99 -7.56
N PHE A 120 -6.81 -9.11 -6.95
CA PHE A 120 -6.62 -8.84 -5.52
C PHE A 120 -6.20 -7.38 -5.23
N ALA A 121 -6.26 -6.48 -6.25
CA ALA A 121 -5.86 -5.08 -6.14
C ALA A 121 -4.44 -4.88 -5.55
N TYR A 122 -3.49 -5.74 -5.97
CA TYR A 122 -2.08 -5.62 -5.57
C TYR A 122 -1.27 -4.71 -6.51
N ASN A 123 -1.83 -4.31 -7.66
CA ASN A 123 -1.18 -3.49 -8.69
C ASN A 123 -1.26 -1.99 -8.41
N THR A 124 -1.56 -1.54 -7.19
CA THR A 124 -1.59 -0.11 -6.89
C THR A 124 -0.18 0.48 -7.00
N PRO A 125 -0.04 1.71 -7.55
CA PRO A 125 1.27 2.37 -7.69
C PRO A 125 2.04 2.50 -6.36
N GLU A 126 1.35 2.60 -5.25
CA GLU A 126 1.92 2.66 -3.91
C GLU A 126 2.54 1.34 -3.48
N ARG A 127 1.82 0.24 -3.70
CA ARG A 127 2.29 -1.12 -3.40
C ARG A 127 3.48 -1.52 -4.28
N MET A 128 3.43 -1.12 -5.54
CA MET A 128 4.55 -1.34 -6.46
C MET A 128 5.81 -0.58 -6.04
N ARG A 129 5.66 0.69 -5.59
CA ARG A 129 6.78 1.49 -5.06
C ARG A 129 7.36 0.91 -3.78
N TRP A 130 6.52 0.45 -2.88
CA TRP A 130 6.94 -0.20 -1.64
C TRP A 130 7.79 -1.44 -1.92
N LEU A 131 7.36 -2.29 -2.84
CA LEU A 131 8.10 -3.49 -3.21
C LEU A 131 9.45 -3.18 -3.83
N LEU A 132 9.51 -2.19 -4.71
CA LEU A 132 10.78 -1.72 -5.29
C LEU A 132 11.72 -1.24 -4.18
N GLY A 133 11.21 -0.62 -3.13
CA GLY A 133 11.97 -0.24 -1.94
C GLY A 133 12.48 -1.43 -1.12
N CYS A 134 11.71 -2.52 -1.04
CA CYS A 134 12.10 -3.73 -0.31
C CYS A 134 13.09 -4.61 -1.07
N LEU A 135 13.09 -4.57 -2.42
CA LEU A 135 13.95 -5.39 -3.27
C LEU A 135 15.27 -4.71 -3.66
N TRP A 136 15.41 -3.41 -3.41
CA TRP A 136 16.56 -2.62 -3.83
C TRP A 136 17.27 -2.00 -2.63
N ASP A 137 18.42 -2.53 -2.29
CA ASP A 137 19.34 -1.86 -1.36
C ASP A 137 19.94 -0.62 -2.01
N GLY A 138 20.24 0.40 -1.18
CA GLY A 138 20.77 1.68 -1.61
C GLY A 138 22.11 1.65 -2.35
N ASP A 139 22.76 0.48 -2.46
CA ASP A 139 24.00 0.24 -3.19
C ASP A 139 23.80 -0.33 -4.61
N GLY A 140 22.54 -0.51 -5.04
CA GLY A 140 22.20 -1.04 -6.37
C GLY A 140 22.31 -2.56 -6.50
N SER A 141 22.50 -3.30 -5.40
CA SER A 141 22.43 -4.75 -5.40
C SER A 141 20.98 -5.22 -5.21
N VAL A 142 20.55 -6.16 -6.05
CA VAL A 142 19.27 -6.85 -5.87
C VAL A 142 19.46 -7.85 -4.73
N HIS A 143 18.73 -7.68 -3.62
CA HIS A 143 18.62 -8.77 -2.66
C HIS A 143 18.18 -10.02 -3.41
N ARG A 144 19.02 -11.05 -3.40
CA ARG A 144 18.59 -12.39 -3.74
C ARG A 144 17.45 -12.72 -2.79
N ALA A 145 16.21 -12.67 -3.28
CA ALA A 145 15.16 -13.46 -2.69
C ALA A 145 15.72 -14.90 -2.68
N HIS A 146 16.28 -15.30 -1.56
CA HIS A 146 16.80 -16.64 -1.40
C HIS A 146 15.64 -17.59 -1.65
N SER A 147 15.84 -18.32 -2.70
CA SER A 147 15.10 -19.49 -3.13
C SER A 147 14.39 -20.16 -1.95
N MET A 148 13.07 -20.14 -1.95
CA MET A 148 12.36 -21.36 -1.64
C MET A 148 12.71 -22.30 -2.81
N ALA A 149 13.95 -22.80 -2.80
CA ALA A 149 14.46 -23.72 -3.78
C ALA A 149 13.88 -25.08 -3.47
N VAL A 150 13.12 -25.53 -4.39
CA VAL A 150 13.24 -26.93 -4.79
C VAL A 150 14.62 -27.03 -5.48
N ASP A 151 15.52 -27.81 -4.91
CA ASP A 151 16.76 -28.24 -5.52
C ASP A 151 16.45 -28.75 -6.92
N ASP A 152 16.97 -28.09 -7.93
CA ASP A 152 17.12 -28.71 -9.25
C ASP A 152 18.38 -28.18 -9.94
N ASP A 153 19.33 -29.09 -9.99
CA ASP A 153 20.59 -29.05 -10.68
C ASP A 153 20.38 -28.89 -12.18
N THR A 154 20.45 -27.69 -12.71
CA THR A 154 20.66 -27.47 -14.14
C THR A 154 21.49 -26.23 -14.45
N SER A 155 22.63 -26.51 -15.02
CA SER A 155 23.73 -25.75 -15.56
C SER A 155 23.41 -24.63 -16.58
N VAL A 156 22.47 -23.72 -16.33
CA VAL A 156 22.15 -22.60 -17.24
C VAL A 156 22.56 -21.23 -16.70
N THR A 157 23.02 -21.14 -15.47
CA THR A 157 23.42 -19.87 -14.84
C THR A 157 24.88 -19.44 -15.08
N ARG A 158 25.59 -20.07 -15.98
CA ARG A 158 26.94 -19.62 -16.38
C ARG A 158 26.90 -19.07 -17.81
N ARG A 159 26.53 -17.83 -18.01
CA ARG A 159 27.00 -16.90 -19.05
C ARG A 159 26.11 -15.64 -19.18
N VAL A 160 26.13 -14.79 -18.20
CA VAL A 160 25.95 -13.36 -18.47
C VAL A 160 27.20 -12.66 -17.98
N ARG A 161 28.26 -12.76 -18.76
CA ARG A 161 29.43 -11.88 -18.65
C ARG A 161 29.01 -10.49 -19.10
N ARG A 162 29.25 -9.53 -18.20
CA ARG A 162 29.29 -8.10 -18.46
C ARG A 162 29.86 -7.81 -19.84
N ARG A 163 29.07 -7.24 -20.73
CA ARG A 163 29.55 -6.34 -21.79
C ARG A 163 29.00 -4.97 -21.41
N SER A 164 29.90 -4.15 -20.94
CA SER A 164 29.74 -2.71 -20.83
C SER A 164 29.47 -2.15 -22.22
N LEU A 165 28.30 -1.58 -22.43
CA LEU A 165 28.02 -0.66 -23.54
C LEU A 165 27.94 0.76 -22.94
N PRO A 166 28.56 1.75 -23.59
CA PRO A 166 28.58 3.11 -23.10
C PRO A 166 27.29 3.83 -23.47
N GLY A 167 26.76 4.58 -22.48
CA GLY A 167 25.89 5.71 -22.71
C GLY A 167 24.49 5.41 -23.25
N ASP A 168 23.65 4.77 -22.44
CA ASP A 168 22.19 4.99 -22.47
C ASP A 168 21.65 4.63 -21.09
N THR A 169 21.27 5.64 -20.33
CA THR A 169 20.45 5.51 -19.15
C THR A 169 19.05 5.06 -19.60
N ALA A 170 18.96 3.78 -19.98
CA ALA A 170 17.69 3.17 -20.29
C ALA A 170 16.83 3.21 -19.03
N CYS A 171 15.85 4.06 -19.05
CA CYS A 171 14.64 3.94 -18.28
C CYS A 171 14.22 2.45 -18.37
N VAL A 172 14.46 1.70 -17.29
CA VAL A 172 14.03 0.30 -17.21
C VAL A 172 12.51 0.38 -17.26
N SER A 173 11.96 0.17 -18.45
CA SER A 173 10.53 0.17 -18.65
C SER A 173 9.95 -0.86 -17.68
N LEU A 174 8.81 -0.57 -17.07
CA LEU A 174 8.05 -1.51 -16.25
C LEU A 174 7.99 -2.91 -16.92
N ARG A 175 7.97 -2.98 -18.26
CA ARG A 175 8.06 -4.22 -19.05
C ARG A 175 9.36 -4.99 -18.88
N ALA A 176 10.50 -4.36 -18.62
CA ALA A 176 11.76 -5.07 -18.34
C ALA A 176 11.79 -5.63 -16.92
N PHE A 177 11.12 -4.97 -15.97
CA PHE A 177 10.92 -5.45 -14.61
C PHE A 177 10.00 -6.69 -14.57
N PHE A 178 8.95 -6.73 -15.39
CA PHE A 178 8.03 -7.87 -15.51
C PHE A 178 8.62 -9.08 -16.27
N ARG A 179 9.77 -8.96 -16.94
CA ARG A 179 10.44 -10.10 -17.59
C ARG A 179 11.14 -11.07 -16.64
N LEU A 180 11.19 -10.76 -15.34
CA LEU A 180 11.58 -11.71 -14.31
C LEU A 180 10.33 -12.42 -13.79
N SER A 181 9.87 -13.42 -14.50
CA SER A 181 8.64 -14.22 -14.21
C SER A 181 8.59 -14.83 -12.80
N TYR A 182 9.70 -14.85 -12.09
CA TYR A 182 9.78 -15.18 -10.66
C TYR A 182 9.35 -14.03 -9.73
N ALA A 183 9.43 -12.77 -10.16
CA ALA A 183 9.19 -11.63 -9.28
C ALA A 183 7.69 -11.49 -8.97
N THR A 184 6.80 -11.71 -9.94
CA THR A 184 5.36 -11.51 -9.76
C THR A 184 4.74 -12.56 -8.84
N GLY A 185 5.18 -13.80 -8.95
CA GLY A 185 4.73 -14.87 -8.04
C GLY A 185 5.22 -14.66 -6.61
N ALA A 186 6.49 -14.33 -6.39
CA ALA A 186 7.04 -14.01 -5.08
C ALA A 186 6.33 -12.78 -4.47
N TYR A 187 6.06 -11.78 -5.28
CA TYR A 187 5.30 -10.59 -4.95
C TYR A 187 3.91 -10.91 -4.40
N PHE A 188 3.15 -11.69 -5.16
CA PHE A 188 1.82 -12.14 -4.76
C PHE A 188 1.85 -12.89 -3.42
N TRP A 189 2.85 -13.75 -3.22
CA TRP A 189 3.00 -14.52 -1.98
C TRP A 189 3.32 -13.64 -0.78
N ILE A 190 4.16 -12.62 -0.93
CA ILE A 190 4.47 -11.66 0.14
C ILE A 190 3.18 -10.96 0.59
N PHE A 191 2.36 -10.46 -0.36
CA PHE A 191 1.10 -9.80 -0.02
C PHE A 191 0.09 -10.76 0.60
N LEU A 192 -0.07 -11.97 0.04
CA LEU A 192 -0.98 -12.97 0.58
C LEU A 192 -0.60 -13.37 2.02
N HIS A 193 0.70 -13.54 2.26
CA HIS A 193 1.19 -13.85 3.61
C HIS A 193 1.05 -12.67 4.56
N SER A 194 1.32 -11.45 4.11
CA SER A 194 1.10 -10.25 4.91
C SER A 194 -0.37 -10.13 5.32
N GLU A 195 -1.32 -10.33 4.40
CA GLU A 195 -2.75 -10.33 4.74
C GLU A 195 -3.15 -11.44 5.72
N ARG A 196 -2.61 -12.63 5.54
CA ARG A 196 -2.81 -13.71 6.52
C ARG A 196 -2.26 -13.35 7.90
N ASN A 197 -1.13 -12.63 7.95
CA ASN A 197 -0.53 -12.17 9.19
C ASN A 197 -1.35 -11.05 9.84
N TRP A 198 -2.00 -10.16 9.07
CA TRP A 198 -2.97 -9.22 9.62
C TRP A 198 -4.09 -9.95 10.38
N ILE A 199 -4.59 -11.05 9.83
CA ILE A 199 -5.64 -11.88 10.45
C ILE A 199 -5.09 -12.72 11.61
N ARG A 200 -3.93 -13.40 11.45
CA ARG A 200 -3.40 -14.38 12.40
C ARG A 200 -2.54 -13.78 13.50
N GLY A 201 -1.84 -12.69 13.24
CA GLY A 201 -0.96 -11.97 14.15
C GLY A 201 0.31 -11.48 13.49
N GLY A 202 0.62 -10.21 13.69
CA GLY A 202 1.90 -9.62 13.35
C GLY A 202 2.97 -9.97 14.39
N ARG A 203 4.22 -9.74 14.02
CA ARG A 203 5.38 -9.83 14.90
C ARG A 203 5.69 -8.45 15.49
N LEU A 204 5.85 -8.39 16.80
CA LEU A 204 6.39 -7.21 17.45
C LEU A 204 7.87 -7.07 17.04
N LEU A 205 8.21 -6.04 16.26
CA LEU A 205 9.59 -5.76 15.86
C LEU A 205 10.35 -5.12 17.01
N ALA A 206 9.74 -4.11 17.63
CA ALA A 206 10.38 -3.37 18.72
C ALA A 206 9.33 -2.77 19.65
N ARG A 207 9.72 -2.60 20.92
CA ARG A 207 8.97 -1.89 21.94
C ARG A 207 9.89 -0.90 22.63
N TYR A 208 9.54 0.37 22.58
CA TYR A 208 10.27 1.43 23.26
C TYR A 208 9.42 2.03 24.37
N THR A 209 10.03 2.28 25.51
CA THR A 209 9.36 2.91 26.65
C THR A 209 9.95 4.31 26.89
N SER A 210 9.18 5.17 27.53
CA SER A 210 9.67 6.52 27.88
C SER A 210 10.96 6.51 28.71
N GLN A 211 11.26 5.42 29.40
CA GLN A 211 12.49 5.27 30.16
C GLN A 211 13.70 4.99 29.24
N SER A 212 13.53 4.19 28.20
CA SER A 212 14.58 3.97 27.19
C SER A 212 14.79 5.17 26.26
N MET A 213 13.84 6.12 26.26
CA MET A 213 13.90 7.38 25.52
C MET A 213 14.26 8.58 26.41
N ALA A 214 14.39 8.41 27.74
CA ALA A 214 14.46 9.50 28.73
C ALA A 214 15.85 9.77 29.28
N ASP A 215 16.90 9.13 28.76
CA ASP A 215 18.28 9.42 29.19
C ASP A 215 18.72 10.88 28.94
N VAL A 216 17.81 11.70 28.37
CA VAL A 216 18.10 13.08 27.93
C VAL A 216 17.43 14.17 28.78
N ASP A 217 16.45 13.87 29.67
CA ASP A 217 15.79 14.91 30.47
C ASP A 217 15.64 14.50 31.93
N PRO A 218 16.43 15.10 32.86
CA PRO A 218 16.49 14.68 34.27
C PRO A 218 15.34 15.18 35.15
N ASP A 219 14.28 15.81 34.62
CA ASP A 219 13.14 16.27 35.42
C ASP A 219 12.11 15.15 35.65
N PRO A 220 12.09 14.49 36.84
CA PRO A 220 11.20 13.38 37.16
C PRO A 220 9.71 13.78 37.25
N ASN A 221 9.40 15.08 37.31
CA ASN A 221 8.03 15.59 37.43
C ASN A 221 7.39 15.93 36.10
N ARG A 222 8.14 15.93 35.00
CA ARG A 222 7.59 16.20 33.67
C ARG A 222 6.96 14.93 33.12
N ARG A 223 5.64 14.89 33.08
CA ARG A 223 4.87 13.81 32.42
C ARG A 223 5.17 13.79 30.93
N LEU A 224 6.05 12.88 30.52
CA LEU A 224 6.35 12.63 29.11
C LEU A 224 5.08 12.06 28.44
N ALA A 225 4.61 12.69 27.36
CA ALA A 225 3.50 12.21 26.57
C ALA A 225 3.90 12.14 25.09
N LEU A 226 3.52 11.05 24.46
CA LEU A 226 3.58 10.91 23.00
C LEU A 226 2.44 11.73 22.42
N THR A 227 2.72 12.59 21.45
CA THR A 227 1.77 13.60 20.98
C THR A 227 1.28 13.35 19.56
N CYS A 228 2.17 12.90 18.69
CA CYS A 228 1.89 12.70 17.27
C CYS A 228 2.80 11.64 16.67
N CYS A 229 2.37 11.07 15.56
CA CYS A 229 3.10 10.05 14.82
C CYS A 229 2.90 10.25 13.32
N ALA A 230 3.97 10.06 12.56
CA ALA A 230 3.97 9.96 11.10
C ALA A 230 4.71 8.69 10.69
N ILE A 231 4.22 8.03 9.64
CA ILE A 231 4.79 6.77 9.16
C ILE A 231 4.82 6.72 7.64
N ASP A 232 5.93 6.25 7.09
CA ASP A 232 6.04 5.84 5.68
C ASP A 232 6.76 4.47 5.56
N GLU A 233 7.13 4.06 4.38
CA GLU A 233 7.79 2.78 4.14
C GLU A 233 9.18 2.67 4.77
N ASN A 234 9.87 3.80 5.00
CA ASN A 234 11.24 3.86 5.49
C ASN A 234 11.33 4.33 6.93
N TRP A 235 10.44 5.25 7.33
CA TRP A 235 10.54 5.99 8.57
C TRP A 235 9.27 5.92 9.42
N ILE A 236 9.48 5.77 10.71
CA ILE A 236 8.47 5.97 11.74
C ILE A 236 8.96 7.13 12.61
N VAL A 237 8.17 8.18 12.71
CA VAL A 237 8.53 9.39 13.44
C VAL A 237 7.51 9.64 14.52
N VAL A 238 8.00 9.87 15.73
CA VAL A 238 7.16 10.10 16.91
C VAL A 238 7.57 11.40 17.59
N GLY A 239 6.62 12.30 17.76
CA GLY A 239 6.79 13.56 18.47
C GLY A 239 6.38 13.44 19.93
N MET A 240 7.05 14.19 20.80
CA MET A 240 6.82 14.17 22.25
C MET A 240 6.53 15.56 22.82
N SER A 241 5.88 15.57 23.98
CA SER A 241 5.59 16.79 24.74
C SER A 241 6.84 17.46 25.34
N ASN A 242 7.98 16.75 25.41
CA ASN A 242 9.28 17.26 25.90
C ASN A 242 10.15 17.86 24.81
N ARG A 243 9.61 18.27 23.64
CA ARG A 243 10.33 18.84 22.49
C ARG A 243 11.14 17.88 21.62
N MET A 244 11.30 16.61 22.01
CA MET A 244 12.07 15.63 21.25
C MET A 244 11.23 15.00 20.15
N ILE A 245 11.89 14.60 19.08
CA ILE A 245 11.32 13.80 18.00
C ILE A 245 12.21 12.58 17.81
N PHE A 246 11.61 11.40 17.88
CA PHE A 246 12.30 10.12 17.69
C PHE A 246 12.02 9.58 16.30
N VAL A 247 13.07 9.13 15.63
CA VAL A 247 13.02 8.56 14.28
C VAL A 247 13.46 7.12 14.33
N PHE A 248 12.57 6.22 13.92
CA PHE A 248 12.82 4.78 13.85
C PHE A 248 12.84 4.34 12.39
N SER A 249 13.62 3.30 12.09
CA SER A 249 13.54 2.61 10.82
C SER A 249 12.24 1.81 10.75
N ALA A 250 11.43 2.02 9.71
CA ALA A 250 10.24 1.24 9.49
C ALA A 250 10.56 -0.23 9.14
N GLN A 251 11.75 -0.53 8.62
CA GLN A 251 12.16 -1.88 8.23
C GLN A 251 12.60 -2.72 9.43
N THR A 252 13.47 -2.16 10.28
CA THR A 252 14.06 -2.89 11.41
C THR A 252 13.37 -2.62 12.74
N GLY A 253 12.57 -1.55 12.82
CA GLY A 253 12.00 -1.06 14.07
C GLY A 253 13.01 -0.38 15.00
N GLN A 254 14.29 -0.26 14.63
CA GLN A 254 15.33 0.31 15.47
C GLN A 254 15.26 1.85 15.50
N LEU A 255 15.61 2.42 16.66
CA LEU A 255 15.83 3.86 16.79
C LEU A 255 17.05 4.26 15.96
N VAL A 256 16.85 5.16 15.01
CA VAL A 256 17.89 5.63 14.10
C VAL A 256 18.45 6.97 14.58
N ARG A 257 17.56 7.88 15.00
CA ARG A 257 17.94 9.26 15.35
C ARG A 257 17.00 9.88 16.37
N GLU A 258 17.56 10.86 17.08
CA GLU A 258 16.84 11.79 17.93
C GLU A 258 17.03 13.20 17.38
N LEU A 259 15.91 13.89 17.09
CA LEU A 259 15.95 15.24 16.56
C LEU A 259 15.62 16.21 17.69
N SER A 260 16.54 17.12 17.97
CA SER A 260 16.41 18.18 18.97
C SER A 260 16.52 19.55 18.28
N GLY A 261 15.66 20.50 18.66
CA GLY A 261 15.66 21.85 18.06
C GLY A 261 14.36 22.61 18.26
N HIS A 262 13.29 21.93 18.71
CA HIS A 262 12.12 22.59 19.26
C HIS A 262 12.36 23.06 20.70
N ASP A 263 11.81 24.24 21.03
CA ASP A 263 11.91 24.80 22.39
C ASP A 263 10.77 24.29 23.31
N SER A 264 9.73 23.69 22.75
CA SER A 264 8.56 23.17 23.47
C SER A 264 7.97 21.95 22.77
N GLY A 265 6.91 21.36 23.35
CA GLY A 265 6.29 20.12 22.84
C GLY A 265 5.86 20.18 21.38
N VAL A 266 6.13 19.11 20.66
CA VAL A 266 5.76 18.90 19.26
C VAL A 266 4.36 18.34 19.22
N TRP A 267 3.46 18.92 18.40
CA TRP A 267 2.05 18.53 18.34
C TRP A 267 1.59 17.98 17.00
N CYS A 268 2.31 18.28 15.94
CA CYS A 268 2.00 17.77 14.62
C CYS A 268 3.27 17.46 13.83
N LEU A 269 3.20 16.40 13.05
CA LEU A 269 4.26 15.89 12.18
C LEU A 269 3.69 15.60 10.81
N MET A 270 4.51 15.76 9.77
CA MET A 270 4.18 15.34 8.42
C MET A 270 5.44 14.95 7.66
N LEU A 271 5.44 13.75 7.07
CA LEU A 271 6.49 13.28 6.19
C LEU A 271 6.22 13.72 4.76
N VAL A 272 7.24 14.28 4.13
CA VAL A 272 7.25 14.68 2.72
C VAL A 272 8.27 13.81 2.01
N ARG A 273 7.79 12.90 1.18
CA ARG A 273 8.64 11.87 0.54
C ARG A 273 9.54 12.47 -0.51
N GLY A 274 10.78 12.00 -0.57
CA GLY A 274 11.68 12.26 -1.69
C GLY A 274 11.22 11.56 -2.97
N ILE A 275 11.38 12.23 -4.10
CA ILE A 275 11.15 11.66 -5.42
C ILE A 275 12.49 11.23 -5.99
N LYS A 276 12.74 9.92 -6.13
CA LYS A 276 13.97 9.43 -6.77
C LYS A 276 13.97 9.84 -8.26
N PRO A 277 15.12 10.31 -8.81
CA PRO A 277 15.19 10.82 -10.18
C PRO A 277 14.80 9.83 -11.28
N CYS A 278 14.82 8.53 -10.98
CA CYS A 278 14.41 7.50 -11.94
C CYS A 278 12.91 7.49 -12.26
N CYS A 279 12.08 8.25 -11.52
CA CYS A 279 10.64 8.36 -11.76
C CYS A 279 10.28 9.63 -12.56
N LEU A 280 11.24 10.52 -12.78
CA LEU A 280 11.09 11.71 -13.62
C LEU A 280 11.52 11.38 -15.06
N GLY A 281 10.71 10.56 -15.75
CA GLY A 281 10.82 10.43 -17.19
C GLY A 281 10.52 11.78 -17.87
N PHE A 282 11.57 12.43 -18.37
CA PHE A 282 11.56 13.50 -19.34
C PHE A 282 10.53 14.64 -19.18
N LEU A 283 10.83 15.58 -18.30
CA LEU A 283 10.63 17.00 -18.62
C LEU A 283 12.02 17.56 -18.92
N PRO A 284 12.27 18.14 -20.12
CA PRO A 284 13.50 18.85 -20.35
C PRO A 284 13.60 20.02 -19.36
N PRO A 285 14.80 20.34 -18.86
CA PRO A 285 14.97 21.51 -18.03
C PRO A 285 14.48 22.74 -18.83
N PRO A 286 13.83 23.70 -18.17
CA PRO A 286 13.51 24.95 -18.85
C PRO A 286 14.83 25.52 -19.38
N SER A 287 14.96 25.61 -20.68
CA SER A 287 16.10 26.17 -21.37
C SER A 287 16.29 27.61 -20.87
N SER A 288 17.35 27.80 -20.09
CA SER A 288 17.81 29.11 -19.62
C SER A 288 18.57 29.88 -20.68
N GLU A 289 18.29 29.62 -21.95
CA GLU A 289 18.80 30.42 -23.06
C GLU A 289 17.61 30.87 -23.90
N LEU A 290 17.19 32.09 -23.70
CA LEU A 290 16.55 33.04 -24.63
C LEU A 290 15.79 34.14 -23.86
N LEU A 291 16.53 34.96 -23.11
CA LEU A 291 16.05 36.26 -22.67
C LEU A 291 17.19 37.29 -22.82
N GLU A 292 17.60 37.50 -24.04
CA GLU A 292 18.18 38.79 -24.42
C GLU A 292 17.48 39.27 -25.69
N VAL A 293 17.12 40.55 -25.61
CA VAL A 293 16.70 41.43 -26.70
C VAL A 293 15.26 41.29 -27.19
N SER A 294 14.35 42.11 -26.70
CA SER A 294 13.84 43.27 -27.45
C SER A 294 12.79 43.99 -26.63
N ARG A 295 13.11 45.22 -26.23
CA ARG A 295 12.11 46.25 -25.90
C ARG A 295 11.53 46.73 -27.22
N ASP A 296 10.22 46.79 -27.26
CA ASP A 296 9.30 47.62 -28.01
C ASP A 296 8.26 46.83 -28.80
N THR A 297 7.06 47.12 -28.44
CA THR A 297 5.82 47.39 -29.17
C THR A 297 4.59 46.67 -28.64
N LYS A 298 3.57 47.48 -28.43
CA LYS A 298 2.24 47.24 -27.88
C LYS A 298 1.35 46.34 -28.77
N PRO A 299 0.20 45.87 -28.24
CA PRO A 299 -0.45 44.64 -28.61
C PRO A 299 -1.53 44.78 -29.68
N ARG A 300 -1.75 43.74 -30.47
CA ARG A 300 -3.01 43.53 -31.19
C ARG A 300 -3.41 42.06 -31.14
N ALA A 301 -4.57 41.82 -30.54
CA ALA A 301 -5.27 40.55 -30.50
C ALA A 301 -5.56 40.03 -31.93
N ARG A 302 -5.31 38.74 -32.15
CA ARG A 302 -6.06 37.90 -33.08
C ARG A 302 -6.13 36.46 -32.55
N LEU A 303 -7.34 36.02 -32.29
CA LEU A 303 -7.72 34.64 -32.11
C LEU A 303 -7.40 33.84 -33.38
N HIS A 304 -6.73 32.71 -33.21
CA HIS A 304 -6.76 31.62 -34.19
C HIS A 304 -7.05 30.30 -33.46
N PRO A 305 -7.81 29.39 -34.09
CA PRO A 305 -8.37 28.21 -33.43
C PRO A 305 -7.31 27.15 -33.18
N ALA A 306 -7.56 26.38 -32.11
CA ALA A 306 -6.76 25.25 -31.71
C ALA A 306 -6.79 24.12 -32.74
N PRO A 307 -5.68 23.40 -32.99
CA PRO A 307 -5.72 22.13 -33.71
C PRO A 307 -6.31 21.02 -32.83
N GLU A 308 -7.36 20.40 -33.35
CA GLU A 308 -7.91 19.16 -32.86
C GLU A 308 -6.87 18.04 -33.01
N GLY A 309 -6.69 17.24 -31.95
CA GLY A 309 -6.04 15.94 -32.04
C GLY A 309 -4.76 15.80 -31.24
N LEU A 310 -4.87 15.72 -29.89
CA LEU A 310 -3.87 15.09 -29.05
C LEU A 310 -4.57 14.39 -27.87
N ALA A 311 -4.60 13.09 -28.03
CA ALA A 311 -4.60 12.00 -27.05
C ALA A 311 -5.30 12.18 -25.69
N LEU A 312 -6.42 11.50 -25.55
CA LEU A 312 -7.16 11.18 -24.33
C LEU A 312 -6.35 10.39 -23.26
N GLU A 313 -5.08 10.05 -23.52
CA GLU A 313 -4.25 9.25 -22.60
C GLU A 313 -3.57 10.08 -21.50
N ASP A 314 -3.37 11.38 -21.69
CA ASP A 314 -2.71 12.24 -20.70
C ASP A 314 -3.65 12.74 -19.59
N ALA A 315 -4.94 12.80 -19.84
CA ALA A 315 -5.94 13.21 -18.84
C ALA A 315 -6.14 12.18 -17.73
N ALA A 316 -6.01 10.89 -18.02
CA ALA A 316 -6.13 9.82 -17.03
C ALA A 316 -4.94 9.78 -16.04
N CYS A 317 -3.75 10.19 -16.51
CA CYS A 317 -2.56 10.25 -15.65
C CYS A 317 -2.58 11.46 -14.69
N VAL A 318 -3.26 12.55 -15.06
CA VAL A 318 -3.41 13.75 -14.22
C VAL A 318 -4.53 13.56 -13.19
N ALA A 319 -5.62 12.87 -13.54
CA ALA A 319 -6.74 12.61 -12.63
C ALA A 319 -6.38 11.62 -11.49
N GLN A 320 -5.39 10.74 -11.69
CA GLN A 320 -4.90 9.84 -10.63
C GLN A 320 -3.92 10.49 -9.64
N ARG A 321 -3.49 11.74 -9.87
CA ARG A 321 -2.57 12.46 -8.97
C ARG A 321 -3.24 13.18 -7.80
N SER A 322 -4.56 13.26 -7.74
CA SER A 322 -5.28 13.99 -6.68
C SER A 322 -5.36 13.24 -5.34
N ALA A 323 -4.87 12.00 -5.25
CA ALA A 323 -4.90 11.18 -4.03
C ALA A 323 -3.54 11.05 -3.32
N ALA A 324 -2.58 11.96 -3.58
CA ALA A 324 -1.19 11.79 -3.17
C ALA A 324 -0.89 12.19 -1.71
N THR A 325 -1.86 12.74 -0.98
CA THR A 325 -1.70 13.08 0.45
C THR A 325 -2.46 12.08 1.32
N ASP A 326 -1.71 11.29 2.09
CA ASP A 326 -2.26 10.36 3.08
C ASP A 326 -2.25 11.00 4.47
N LEU A 327 -3.33 11.70 4.79
CA LEU A 327 -3.51 12.36 6.09
C LEU A 327 -3.53 11.37 7.26
N ALA A 328 -3.99 10.15 7.02
CA ALA A 328 -4.05 9.12 8.05
C ALA A 328 -2.65 8.69 8.51
N CYS A 329 -1.67 8.64 7.60
CA CYS A 329 -0.27 8.34 7.91
C CYS A 329 0.58 9.60 8.15
N ALA A 330 0.01 10.79 8.01
CA ALA A 330 0.71 12.07 8.04
C ALA A 330 1.89 12.10 7.04
N ARG A 331 1.62 11.75 5.79
CA ARG A 331 2.61 11.70 4.69
C ARG A 331 2.06 12.28 3.40
N THR A 332 2.95 12.83 2.58
CA THR A 332 2.63 13.32 1.22
C THR A 332 3.80 13.11 0.26
N GLU A 333 3.54 13.19 -1.03
CA GLU A 333 4.59 13.20 -2.06
C GLU A 333 5.29 14.56 -2.10
N GLY A 334 6.62 14.54 -2.22
CA GLY A 334 7.45 15.74 -2.29
C GLY A 334 7.55 16.34 -3.70
N TRP A 335 8.37 17.36 -3.83
CA TRP A 335 8.52 18.18 -5.03
C TRP A 335 9.93 18.05 -5.63
N GLY A 336 10.20 17.05 -6.44
CA GLY A 336 11.44 16.96 -7.22
C GLY A 336 12.76 16.85 -6.44
N ARG A 337 12.74 16.81 -5.10
CA ARG A 337 13.91 16.58 -4.27
C ARG A 337 14.05 15.08 -3.97
N PRO A 338 15.29 14.53 -3.99
CA PRO A 338 15.51 13.10 -3.76
C PRO A 338 15.32 12.68 -2.28
N ASP A 339 15.54 13.59 -1.34
CA ASP A 339 15.49 13.34 0.09
C ASP A 339 14.06 13.41 0.64
N THR A 340 13.79 12.60 1.64
CA THR A 340 12.57 12.69 2.44
C THR A 340 12.75 13.75 3.51
N TYR A 341 11.76 14.62 3.68
CA TYR A 341 11.72 15.66 4.68
C TYR A 341 10.67 15.38 5.74
N LEU A 342 10.94 15.80 6.97
CA LEU A 342 9.96 15.86 8.04
C LEU A 342 9.60 17.31 8.32
N LEU A 343 8.33 17.61 8.32
CA LEU A 343 7.79 18.85 8.85
C LEU A 343 7.28 18.61 10.26
N SER A 344 7.69 19.44 11.20
CA SER A 344 7.27 19.35 12.60
C SER A 344 6.88 20.72 13.13
N ALA A 345 5.83 20.77 13.94
CA ALA A 345 5.41 22.01 14.56
C ALA A 345 4.78 21.77 15.94
N GLY A 346 4.77 22.80 16.78
CA GLY A 346 4.37 22.61 18.16
C GLY A 346 4.03 23.89 18.94
N SER A 347 4.18 23.79 20.26
CA SER A 347 3.88 24.85 21.20
C SER A 347 4.84 26.03 21.15
N ASP A 348 6.02 25.84 20.60
CA ASP A 348 7.03 26.88 20.36
C ASP A 348 6.70 27.79 19.19
N ARG A 349 5.57 27.58 18.50
CA ARG A 349 5.07 28.39 17.37
C ARG A 349 5.96 28.30 16.13
N LEU A 350 6.88 27.33 16.08
CA LEU A 350 7.81 27.11 14.99
C LEU A 350 7.30 26.01 14.07
N LEU A 351 7.59 26.16 12.77
CA LEU A 351 7.53 25.09 11.79
C LEU A 351 8.97 24.76 11.40
N CYS A 352 9.41 23.54 11.72
CA CYS A 352 10.75 23.05 11.42
C CYS A 352 10.70 22.05 10.26
N MET A 353 11.67 22.15 9.35
CA MET A 353 11.86 21.24 8.23
C MET A 353 13.19 20.51 8.42
N TRP A 354 13.11 19.19 8.55
CA TRP A 354 14.24 18.31 8.80
C TRP A 354 14.50 17.43 7.60
N ASN A 355 15.75 17.28 7.22
CA ASN A 355 16.16 16.28 6.24
C ASN A 355 16.31 14.93 6.94
N MET A 356 15.55 13.92 6.52
CA MET A 356 15.52 12.61 7.19
C MET A 356 16.80 11.81 6.96
N THR A 357 17.52 12.05 5.85
CA THR A 357 18.77 11.37 5.54
C THR A 357 19.92 11.88 6.40
N SER A 358 20.07 13.21 6.56
CA SER A 358 21.13 13.82 7.36
C SER A 358 20.78 13.98 8.84
N GLY A 359 19.48 14.12 9.16
CA GLY A 359 19.00 14.44 10.51
C GLY A 359 19.12 15.93 10.86
N VAL A 360 19.47 16.78 9.90
CA VAL A 360 19.68 18.21 10.12
C VAL A 360 18.38 18.99 9.94
N CYS A 361 18.14 19.96 10.82
CA CYS A 361 17.08 20.94 10.63
C CYS A 361 17.54 21.96 9.58
N GLU A 362 17.02 21.87 8.37
CA GLU A 362 17.41 22.77 7.27
C GLU A 362 16.75 24.14 7.39
N LYS A 363 15.51 24.17 7.93
CA LYS A 363 14.75 25.43 8.02
C LYS A 363 13.92 25.50 9.29
N VAL A 364 13.90 26.68 9.89
CA VAL A 364 13.05 27.04 11.02
C VAL A 364 12.20 28.25 10.61
N LEU A 365 10.90 28.00 10.40
CA LEU A 365 9.95 28.98 9.88
C LEU A 365 9.18 29.62 11.05
N ARG A 366 9.27 30.95 11.15
CA ARG A 366 8.70 31.73 12.24
C ARG A 366 7.55 32.61 11.74
N GLY A 367 6.52 32.78 12.56
CA GLY A 367 5.42 33.66 12.21
C GLY A 367 4.18 33.52 13.07
N HIS A 368 3.76 32.30 13.42
CA HIS A 368 2.63 32.11 14.31
C HIS A 368 2.87 32.70 15.69
N THR A 369 1.81 33.25 16.29
CA THR A 369 1.87 33.89 17.62
C THR A 369 1.44 32.97 18.76
N SER A 370 0.89 31.78 18.41
CA SER A 370 0.48 30.76 19.39
C SER A 370 0.78 29.35 18.85
N THR A 371 0.48 28.32 19.65
CA THR A 371 0.68 26.89 19.32
C THR A 371 0.14 26.52 17.94
N ILE A 372 0.98 25.87 17.13
CA ILE A 372 0.54 25.24 15.87
C ILE A 372 -0.12 23.90 16.22
N ARG A 373 -1.32 23.68 15.69
CA ARG A 373 -2.17 22.53 16.00
C ARG A 373 -2.25 21.50 14.90
N CYS A 374 -2.16 21.95 13.67
CA CYS A 374 -2.27 21.10 12.48
C CYS A 374 -1.34 21.60 11.39
N ILE A 375 -0.87 20.65 10.58
CA ILE A 375 0.03 20.88 9.46
C ILE A 375 -0.37 19.94 8.32
N GLU A 376 -0.30 20.44 7.11
CA GLU A 376 -0.45 19.66 5.90
C GLU A 376 0.43 20.24 4.79
N ALA A 377 1.06 19.37 4.01
CA ALA A 377 1.86 19.75 2.87
C ALA A 377 1.17 19.34 1.57
N VAL A 378 1.31 20.18 0.54
CA VAL A 378 0.69 19.97 -0.76
C VAL A 378 1.52 18.97 -1.56
N ALA A 379 0.89 17.91 -2.04
CA ALA A 379 1.55 16.89 -2.85
C ALA A 379 2.19 17.48 -4.12
N GLY A 380 3.44 17.11 -4.38
CA GLY A 380 4.19 17.53 -5.56
C GLY A 380 4.60 19.02 -5.59
N ARG A 381 4.37 19.78 -4.50
CA ARG A 381 4.68 21.21 -4.42
C ARG A 381 5.45 21.57 -3.15
N PRO A 382 6.38 22.54 -3.17
CA PRO A 382 7.11 22.99 -1.99
C PRO A 382 6.25 23.90 -1.09
N VAL A 383 5.03 23.51 -0.80
CA VAL A 383 4.05 24.31 -0.06
C VAL A 383 3.51 23.53 1.12
N ALA A 384 3.50 24.15 2.28
CA ALA A 384 2.82 23.63 3.47
C ALA A 384 1.85 24.65 4.04
N VAL A 385 0.81 24.15 4.70
CA VAL A 385 -0.17 24.99 5.40
C VAL A 385 -0.20 24.57 6.88
N THR A 386 -0.20 25.55 7.74
CA THR A 386 -0.30 25.34 9.20
C THR A 386 -1.49 26.09 9.77
N GLY A 387 -2.18 25.45 10.69
CA GLY A 387 -3.27 26.07 11.48
C GLY A 387 -2.87 26.19 12.95
N SER A 388 -3.18 27.33 13.55
CA SER A 388 -2.72 27.66 14.89
C SER A 388 -3.85 28.06 15.84
N ARG A 389 -3.52 28.02 17.12
CA ARG A 389 -4.36 28.53 18.21
C ARG A 389 -4.54 30.05 18.14
N ASP A 390 -3.72 30.77 17.36
CA ASP A 390 -3.89 32.21 17.11
C ASP A 390 -5.08 32.56 16.20
N GLY A 391 -5.81 31.56 15.69
CA GLY A 391 -6.95 31.75 14.80
C GLY A 391 -6.55 31.98 13.34
N THR A 392 -5.28 31.89 12.99
CA THR A 392 -4.81 32.07 11.62
C THR A 392 -4.30 30.75 11.04
N LEU A 393 -4.38 30.67 9.68
CA LEU A 393 -3.60 29.72 8.93
C LEU A 393 -2.47 30.45 8.22
N ARG A 394 -1.38 29.74 7.96
CA ARG A 394 -0.27 30.26 7.16
C ARG A 394 0.09 29.29 6.06
N VAL A 395 0.26 29.84 4.87
CA VAL A 395 0.78 29.14 3.70
C VAL A 395 2.27 29.44 3.61
N TRP A 396 3.08 28.40 3.59
CA TRP A 396 4.53 28.49 3.61
C TRP A 396 5.12 27.98 2.30
N ASP A 397 6.06 28.73 1.74
CA ASP A 397 6.97 28.28 0.71
C ASP A 397 8.16 27.57 1.38
N LEU A 398 8.20 26.26 1.25
CA LEU A 398 9.23 25.41 1.87
C LEU A 398 10.58 25.54 1.18
N GLU A 399 10.59 25.95 -0.11
CA GLU A 399 11.85 26.10 -0.85
C GLU A 399 12.58 27.37 -0.46
N ASN A 400 11.88 28.49 -0.29
CA ASN A 400 12.45 29.77 0.09
C ASN A 400 12.38 30.06 1.60
N GLY A 401 11.61 29.29 2.34
CA GLY A 401 11.48 29.45 3.80
C GLY A 401 10.69 30.69 4.23
N ARG A 402 9.69 31.10 3.43
CA ARG A 402 8.90 32.33 3.66
C ARG A 402 7.41 32.04 3.75
N VAL A 403 6.68 32.95 4.40
CA VAL A 403 5.22 32.95 4.40
C VAL A 403 4.74 33.50 3.07
N VAL A 404 3.88 32.77 2.37
CA VAL A 404 3.22 33.22 1.15
C VAL A 404 1.93 33.97 1.48
N HIS A 405 1.07 33.36 2.32
CA HIS A 405 -0.19 33.94 2.74
C HIS A 405 -0.42 33.79 4.24
N VAL A 406 -1.09 34.76 4.82
CA VAL A 406 -1.67 34.70 6.17
C VAL A 406 -3.17 34.75 6.02
N LEU A 407 -3.84 33.60 6.28
CA LEU A 407 -5.28 33.47 6.15
C LEU A 407 -5.92 33.82 7.49
N ALA A 408 -6.43 35.05 7.59
CA ALA A 408 -7.09 35.56 8.76
C ALA A 408 -8.62 35.59 8.57
N GLY A 409 -9.35 35.16 9.58
CA GLY A 409 -10.82 35.16 9.52
C GLY A 409 -11.46 34.35 10.64
N HIS A 410 -10.85 33.23 11.05
CA HIS A 410 -11.32 32.50 12.22
C HIS A 410 -11.14 33.34 13.49
N GLN A 411 -12.12 33.24 14.38
CA GLN A 411 -12.13 34.01 15.63
C GLN A 411 -11.53 33.25 16.80
N HIS A 412 -11.40 31.92 16.66
CA HIS A 412 -10.82 31.04 17.65
C HIS A 412 -9.81 30.07 17.02
N SER A 413 -9.19 29.26 17.85
CA SER A 413 -8.19 28.27 17.46
C SER A 413 -8.58 27.45 16.23
N VAL A 414 -7.73 27.41 15.22
CA VAL A 414 -7.83 26.45 14.12
C VAL A 414 -7.34 25.09 14.65
N ARG A 415 -8.23 24.08 14.59
CA ARG A 415 -7.97 22.76 15.18
C ARG A 415 -7.53 21.74 14.17
N CYS A 416 -8.09 21.77 12.98
CA CYS A 416 -7.88 20.80 11.91
C CYS A 416 -7.90 21.50 10.55
N LEU A 417 -7.21 20.90 9.59
CA LEU A 417 -7.20 21.36 8.21
C LEU A 417 -7.10 20.14 7.26
N ALA A 418 -7.55 20.33 6.03
CA ALA A 418 -7.42 19.39 4.93
C ALA A 418 -7.26 20.16 3.61
N ILE A 419 -6.44 19.65 2.70
CA ILE A 419 -6.14 20.28 1.42
C ILE A 419 -6.45 19.32 0.28
N ALA A 420 -7.21 19.79 -0.71
CA ALA A 420 -7.43 19.07 -1.95
C ALA A 420 -7.63 20.09 -3.08
N ASP A 421 -7.14 19.77 -4.27
CA ASP A 421 -7.35 20.52 -5.52
C ASP A 421 -7.12 22.05 -5.40
N GLY A 422 -6.04 22.45 -4.67
CA GLY A 422 -5.71 23.85 -4.46
C GLY A 422 -6.64 24.60 -3.49
N THR A 423 -7.53 23.91 -2.82
CA THR A 423 -8.44 24.47 -1.80
C THR A 423 -8.07 23.95 -0.41
N ILE A 424 -8.06 24.83 0.58
CA ILE A 424 -7.81 24.53 1.98
C ILE A 424 -9.14 24.54 2.72
N ALA A 425 -9.48 23.46 3.41
CA ALA A 425 -10.60 23.40 4.36
C ALA A 425 -10.06 23.48 5.79
N SER A 426 -10.54 24.42 6.60
CA SER A 426 -10.09 24.62 7.98
C SER A 426 -11.25 24.61 8.97
N GLY A 427 -11.14 23.77 9.99
CA GLY A 427 -12.12 23.68 11.07
C GLY A 427 -11.61 24.36 12.35
N SER A 428 -12.49 25.15 13.00
CA SER A 428 -12.13 25.97 14.14
C SER A 428 -13.07 25.80 15.34
N TYR A 429 -12.57 26.24 16.48
CA TYR A 429 -13.37 26.36 17.71
C TYR A 429 -14.35 27.53 17.67
N ASP A 430 -14.40 28.32 16.59
CA ASP A 430 -15.41 29.31 16.31
C ASP A 430 -16.72 28.73 15.70
N TYR A 431 -16.84 27.39 15.66
CA TYR A 431 -17.96 26.60 15.14
C TYR A 431 -18.11 26.65 13.63
N THR A 432 -17.16 27.27 12.91
CA THR A 432 -17.18 27.38 11.46
C THR A 432 -16.08 26.54 10.82
N CYS A 433 -16.38 26.03 9.63
CA CYS A 433 -15.37 25.57 8.70
C CYS A 433 -15.23 26.61 7.58
N ARG A 434 -14.02 26.90 7.15
CA ARG A 434 -13.76 27.84 6.07
C ARG A 434 -13.01 27.19 4.94
N LEU A 435 -13.37 27.56 3.72
CA LEU A 435 -12.66 27.16 2.51
C LEU A 435 -11.85 28.36 2.00
N TRP A 436 -10.61 28.09 1.65
CA TRP A 436 -9.67 29.09 1.19
C TRP A 436 -9.00 28.62 -0.09
N ASP A 437 -8.80 29.54 -1.00
CA ASP A 437 -7.99 29.32 -2.19
C ASP A 437 -6.50 29.38 -1.82
N LEU A 438 -5.76 28.33 -2.16
CA LEU A 438 -4.34 28.19 -1.82
C LEU A 438 -3.46 29.24 -2.54
N GLU A 439 -3.81 29.59 -3.79
CA GLU A 439 -3.00 30.49 -4.62
C GLU A 439 -3.20 31.95 -4.26
N THR A 440 -4.45 32.34 -4.03
CA THR A 440 -4.79 33.74 -3.77
C THR A 440 -4.88 34.07 -2.28
N GLY A 441 -4.98 33.06 -1.40
CA GLY A 441 -5.21 33.24 0.03
C GLY A 441 -6.60 33.77 0.39
N ARG A 442 -7.56 33.81 -0.55
CA ARG A 442 -8.90 34.33 -0.32
C ARG A 442 -9.80 33.29 0.33
N CYS A 443 -10.67 33.74 1.23
CA CYS A 443 -11.74 32.92 1.77
C CYS A 443 -12.84 32.78 0.71
N LEU A 444 -13.07 31.54 0.27
CA LEU A 444 -14.11 31.19 -0.72
C LEU A 444 -15.47 31.07 -0.06
N HIS A 445 -15.56 30.27 1.00
CA HIS A 445 -16.80 29.98 1.71
C HIS A 445 -16.61 29.95 3.23
N VAL A 446 -17.65 30.33 3.96
CA VAL A 446 -17.73 30.16 5.41
C VAL A 446 -18.92 29.23 5.71
N LEU A 447 -18.62 27.99 6.03
CA LEU A 447 -19.58 26.93 6.28
C LEU A 447 -20.08 27.04 7.72
N LYS A 448 -21.32 27.50 7.87
CA LYS A 448 -21.97 27.72 9.16
C LYS A 448 -23.09 26.71 9.37
N GLY A 449 -23.18 26.15 10.56
CA GLY A 449 -24.27 25.21 10.89
C GLY A 449 -23.99 24.42 12.16
N HIS A 450 -22.71 24.10 12.47
CA HIS A 450 -22.38 23.49 13.75
C HIS A 450 -22.65 24.44 14.92
N GLN A 451 -23.10 23.88 16.03
CA GLN A 451 -23.44 24.63 17.23
C GLN A 451 -22.32 24.65 18.27
N LEU A 452 -21.33 23.79 18.11
CA LEU A 452 -20.13 23.68 18.96
C LEU A 452 -18.88 23.55 18.11
N GLN A 453 -17.72 23.44 18.79
CA GLN A 453 -16.37 23.39 18.17
C GLN A 453 -16.24 22.28 17.15
N ILE A 454 -15.56 22.59 16.04
CA ILE A 454 -15.16 21.59 15.03
C ILE A 454 -13.82 20.99 15.45
N TYR A 455 -13.76 19.66 15.54
CA TYR A 455 -12.59 18.91 15.97
C TYR A 455 -11.86 18.21 14.81
N SER A 456 -12.57 17.85 13.76
CA SER A 456 -12.02 17.11 12.63
C SER A 456 -12.63 17.62 11.31
N VAL A 457 -11.79 17.59 10.27
CA VAL A 457 -12.16 17.93 8.89
C VAL A 457 -11.54 16.88 7.98
N ALA A 458 -12.28 16.48 6.97
CA ALA A 458 -11.78 15.67 5.86
C ALA A 458 -12.31 16.26 4.55
N PHE A 459 -11.49 16.23 3.49
CA PHE A 459 -11.80 16.87 2.22
C PHE A 459 -11.23 16.07 1.05
N ASN A 460 -12.00 15.84 0.01
CA ASN A 460 -11.59 15.10 -1.19
C ASN A 460 -11.64 15.91 -2.49
N GLY A 461 -11.75 17.26 -2.38
CA GLY A 461 -11.92 18.15 -3.53
C GLY A 461 -13.39 18.47 -3.84
N GLN A 462 -14.29 17.53 -3.71
CA GLN A 462 -15.73 17.71 -3.95
C GLN A 462 -16.50 17.94 -2.64
N TYR A 463 -16.31 17.08 -1.65
CA TYR A 463 -17.01 17.13 -0.37
C TYR A 463 -16.08 17.52 0.76
N VAL A 464 -16.52 18.49 1.56
CA VAL A 464 -15.94 18.81 2.86
C VAL A 464 -16.76 18.13 3.94
N VAL A 465 -16.12 17.37 4.80
CA VAL A 465 -16.78 16.71 5.93
C VAL A 465 -16.24 17.27 7.22
N THR A 466 -17.13 17.67 8.12
CA THR A 466 -16.77 18.27 9.41
C THR A 466 -17.37 17.48 10.57
N GLY A 467 -16.55 17.16 11.56
CA GLY A 467 -16.97 16.51 12.82
C GLY A 467 -16.87 17.48 13.98
N SER A 468 -17.91 17.54 14.80
CA SER A 468 -18.04 18.55 15.85
C SER A 468 -18.31 17.95 17.23
N SER A 469 -18.11 18.79 18.23
CA SER A 469 -18.50 18.56 19.62
C SER A 469 -20.04 18.55 19.81
N ASP A 470 -20.81 19.04 18.84
CA ASP A 470 -22.27 18.96 18.83
C ASP A 470 -22.80 17.55 18.51
N SER A 471 -21.94 16.57 18.47
CA SER A 471 -22.25 15.16 18.18
C SER A 471 -22.82 14.93 16.78
N THR A 472 -22.55 15.83 15.83
CA THR A 472 -22.94 15.68 14.43
C THR A 472 -21.75 15.68 13.50
N VAL A 473 -21.93 15.04 12.34
CA VAL A 473 -21.05 15.15 11.19
C VAL A 473 -21.83 15.80 10.06
N ARG A 474 -21.24 16.81 9.43
CA ARG A 474 -21.87 17.52 8.31
C ARG A 474 -21.05 17.33 7.05
N VAL A 475 -21.75 17.10 5.95
CA VAL A 475 -21.17 17.01 4.61
C VAL A 475 -21.58 18.26 3.83
N TRP A 476 -20.59 18.92 3.23
CA TRP A 476 -20.76 20.16 2.50
C TRP A 476 -20.24 19.98 1.08
N ASP A 477 -20.94 20.55 0.12
CA ASP A 477 -20.42 20.70 -1.23
C ASP A 477 -19.36 21.83 -1.26
N ALA A 478 -18.16 21.53 -1.73
CA ALA A 478 -17.06 22.48 -1.69
C ALA A 478 -17.26 23.66 -2.66
N ALA A 479 -17.93 23.43 -3.78
CA ALA A 479 -18.12 24.44 -4.81
C ALA A 479 -19.19 25.49 -4.41
N SER A 480 -20.29 25.04 -3.80
CA SER A 480 -21.39 25.93 -3.43
C SER A 480 -21.38 26.35 -1.95
N GLY A 481 -20.66 25.62 -1.09
CA GLY A 481 -20.68 25.82 0.36
C GLY A 481 -21.97 25.37 1.05
N VAL A 482 -22.85 24.64 0.35
CA VAL A 482 -24.14 24.16 0.86
C VAL A 482 -23.97 22.90 1.68
N CYS A 483 -24.70 22.79 2.80
CA CYS A 483 -24.74 21.56 3.59
C CYS A 483 -25.65 20.53 2.89
N LEU A 484 -25.08 19.41 2.45
CA LEU A 484 -25.78 18.35 1.75
C LEU A 484 -26.41 17.33 2.71
N ALA A 485 -25.70 17.00 3.79
CA ALA A 485 -26.16 15.98 4.73
C ALA A 485 -25.70 16.29 6.16
N VAL A 486 -26.47 15.82 7.12
CA VAL A 486 -26.15 15.89 8.56
C VAL A 486 -26.30 14.48 9.14
N PHE A 487 -25.17 13.87 9.51
CA PHE A 487 -25.17 12.55 10.13
C PHE A 487 -25.25 12.67 11.64
N GLN A 488 -26.13 11.88 12.21
CA GLN A 488 -26.40 11.80 13.64
C GLN A 488 -26.23 10.37 14.14
N GLY A 489 -26.27 10.18 15.45
CA GLY A 489 -26.16 8.84 16.06
C GLY A 489 -24.98 8.71 17.01
N TYR A 490 -24.29 9.81 17.26
CA TYR A 490 -23.25 9.94 18.28
C TYR A 490 -23.82 10.61 19.53
N THR A 491 -23.21 10.32 20.67
CA THR A 491 -23.58 10.98 21.94
C THR A 491 -22.51 11.97 22.43
N HIS A 492 -21.32 11.92 21.82
CA HIS A 492 -20.17 12.73 22.17
C HIS A 492 -19.47 13.27 20.92
N VAL A 493 -18.35 13.97 21.14
CA VAL A 493 -17.53 14.61 20.10
C VAL A 493 -17.13 13.63 19.01
N VAL A 494 -17.31 14.00 17.74
CA VAL A 494 -16.74 13.30 16.60
C VAL A 494 -15.36 13.89 16.31
N SER A 495 -14.33 13.19 16.76
CA SER A 495 -12.94 13.68 16.73
C SER A 495 -12.11 13.08 15.61
N GLN A 496 -12.57 11.98 15.02
CA GLN A 496 -11.86 11.27 13.95
C GLN A 496 -12.72 11.23 12.70
N LEU A 497 -12.17 11.70 11.59
CA LEU A 497 -12.74 11.59 10.25
C LEU A 497 -11.67 11.11 9.30
N GLN A 498 -12.00 10.19 8.43
CA GLN A 498 -11.15 9.77 7.34
C GLN A 498 -12.00 9.48 6.10
N LEU A 499 -11.53 9.96 4.96
CA LEU A 499 -12.07 9.68 3.64
C LEU A 499 -11.17 8.69 2.91
N HIS A 500 -11.78 7.72 2.25
CA HIS A 500 -11.10 6.82 1.33
C HIS A 500 -12.05 6.48 0.17
N GLY A 501 -11.76 7.01 -1.02
CA GLY A 501 -12.72 7.01 -2.11
C GLY A 501 -14.04 7.66 -1.71
N ASP A 502 -15.16 6.96 -1.92
CA ASP A 502 -16.50 7.42 -1.58
C ASP A 502 -16.97 7.01 -0.16
N ILE A 503 -16.08 6.44 0.63
CA ILE A 503 -16.39 6.00 1.98
C ILE A 503 -15.86 6.99 3.00
N LEU A 504 -16.72 7.41 3.90
CA LEU A 504 -16.39 8.21 5.07
C LEU A 504 -16.42 7.33 6.31
N ALA A 505 -15.29 7.23 7.00
CA ALA A 505 -15.21 6.66 8.34
C ALA A 505 -15.19 7.77 9.39
N THR A 506 -15.97 7.58 10.46
CA THR A 506 -16.11 8.54 11.55
C THR A 506 -15.89 7.85 12.89
N GLY A 507 -15.16 8.50 13.78
CA GLY A 507 -14.89 7.98 15.13
C GLY A 507 -15.26 9.00 16.19
N SER A 508 -15.98 8.57 17.22
CA SER A 508 -16.50 9.43 18.28
C SER A 508 -15.90 9.08 19.65
N SER A 509 -15.91 10.06 20.53
CA SER A 509 -15.52 9.88 21.94
C SER A 509 -16.51 9.03 22.75
N ASP A 510 -17.60 8.58 22.15
CA ASP A 510 -18.52 7.58 22.73
C ASP A 510 -18.14 6.12 22.41
N GLY A 511 -16.98 5.89 21.78
CA GLY A 511 -16.50 4.56 21.43
C GLY A 511 -17.05 4.01 20.11
N ARG A 512 -17.91 4.75 19.42
CA ARG A 512 -18.54 4.30 18.16
C ARG A 512 -17.71 4.71 16.96
N VAL A 513 -17.68 3.80 15.98
CA VAL A 513 -17.21 4.06 14.63
C VAL A 513 -18.35 3.78 13.66
N ILE A 514 -18.62 4.71 12.77
CA ILE A 514 -19.68 4.59 11.76
C ILE A 514 -19.10 4.89 10.40
N LEU A 515 -19.42 4.05 9.43
CA LEU A 515 -19.04 4.28 8.04
C LEU A 515 -20.27 4.68 7.22
N PHE A 516 -20.07 5.68 6.35
CA PHE A 516 -21.10 6.21 5.46
C PHE A 516 -20.61 6.17 4.02
N SER A 517 -21.53 5.99 3.09
CA SER A 517 -21.30 6.24 1.67
C SER A 517 -21.54 7.74 1.39
N LEU A 518 -20.60 8.40 0.72
CA LEU A 518 -20.79 9.77 0.23
C LEU A 518 -21.57 9.84 -1.09
N THR A 519 -21.75 8.73 -1.77
CA THR A 519 -22.57 8.65 -2.99
C THR A 519 -24.05 8.64 -2.64
N THR A 520 -24.46 7.83 -1.64
CA THR A 520 -25.86 7.68 -1.24
C THR A 520 -26.22 8.46 0.03
N PHE A 521 -25.25 8.96 0.78
CA PHE A 521 -25.36 9.55 2.11
C PHE A 521 -25.99 8.61 3.16
N GLU A 522 -25.87 7.30 2.94
CA GLU A 522 -26.42 6.29 3.83
C GLU A 522 -25.34 5.69 4.75
N CYS A 523 -25.79 5.21 5.90
CA CYS A 523 -24.94 4.47 6.83
C CYS A 523 -24.70 3.06 6.32
N LEU A 524 -23.44 2.71 6.04
CA LEU A 524 -23.05 1.37 5.62
C LEU A 524 -23.10 0.40 6.80
N TYR A 525 -22.44 0.75 7.90
CA TYR A 525 -22.51 -0.01 9.16
C TYR A 525 -22.04 0.81 10.37
N ARG A 526 -22.40 0.33 11.55
CA ARG A 526 -22.03 0.91 12.85
C ARG A 526 -21.35 -0.14 13.71
N VAL A 527 -20.25 0.26 14.35
CA VAL A 527 -19.49 -0.58 15.24
C VAL A 527 -19.33 0.12 16.60
N CYS A 528 -19.67 -0.57 17.69
CA CYS A 528 -19.25 -0.19 19.02
C CYS A 528 -17.81 -0.67 19.22
N ALA A 529 -16.86 0.17 18.77
CA ALA A 529 -15.47 -0.23 18.68
C ALA A 529 -14.80 -0.33 20.06
N HIS A 530 -15.12 0.60 20.95
CA HIS A 530 -14.48 0.71 22.26
C HIS A 530 -15.53 1.02 23.35
N ASP A 531 -15.22 0.61 24.58
CA ASP A 531 -16.03 0.93 25.76
C ASP A 531 -15.82 2.37 26.22
N SER A 532 -14.76 3.01 25.74
CA SER A 532 -14.42 4.42 25.93
C SER A 532 -14.21 5.10 24.59
N GLY A 533 -13.82 6.38 24.60
CA GLY A 533 -13.65 7.16 23.38
C GLY A 533 -12.66 6.59 22.38
N VAL A 534 -12.99 6.68 21.08
CA VAL A 534 -12.08 6.42 19.97
C VAL A 534 -11.04 7.55 19.92
N THR A 535 -9.80 7.24 20.16
CA THR A 535 -8.69 8.21 20.15
C THR A 535 -8.04 8.34 18.79
N THR A 536 -8.01 7.24 18.04
CA THR A 536 -7.40 7.15 16.73
C THR A 536 -8.14 6.17 15.85
N MET A 537 -8.17 6.46 14.57
CA MET A 537 -8.77 5.62 13.55
C MET A 537 -7.97 5.76 12.26
N GLN A 538 -7.78 4.65 11.58
CA GLN A 538 -7.24 4.62 10.22
C GLN A 538 -7.89 3.48 9.44
N PHE A 539 -8.29 3.72 8.19
CA PHE A 539 -8.85 2.67 7.35
C PHE A 539 -8.35 2.76 5.90
N ASN A 540 -8.42 1.62 5.22
CA ASN A 540 -8.23 1.46 3.79
C ASN A 540 -9.28 0.47 3.27
N ASP A 541 -9.18 0.03 2.01
CA ASP A 541 -10.14 -0.88 1.37
C ASP A 541 -10.36 -2.21 2.11
N ARG A 542 -9.45 -2.61 2.99
CA ARG A 542 -9.43 -3.93 3.64
C ARG A 542 -9.49 -3.87 5.15
N HIS A 543 -8.74 -2.96 5.75
CA HIS A 543 -8.52 -2.90 7.18
C HIS A 543 -9.04 -1.60 7.77
N LEU A 544 -9.72 -1.70 8.89
CA LEU A 544 -10.04 -0.59 9.76
C LEU A 544 -9.32 -0.83 11.10
N VAL A 545 -8.41 0.05 11.46
CA VAL A 545 -7.69 0.02 12.75
C VAL A 545 -8.26 1.11 13.63
N THR A 546 -8.61 0.74 14.85
CA THR A 546 -9.12 1.68 15.85
C THR A 546 -8.34 1.56 17.14
N GLY A 547 -8.06 2.69 17.79
CA GLY A 547 -7.51 2.73 19.13
C GLY A 547 -8.43 3.51 20.06
N GLY A 548 -8.53 3.05 21.30
CA GLY A 548 -9.42 3.61 22.29
C GLY A 548 -8.75 4.01 23.60
N SER A 549 -9.44 4.87 24.34
CA SER A 549 -9.09 5.20 25.72
C SER A 549 -9.29 4.03 26.69
N ASP A 550 -9.94 2.94 26.24
CA ASP A 550 -10.04 1.66 26.95
C ASP A 550 -8.74 0.84 26.90
N GLY A 551 -7.69 1.37 26.27
CA GLY A 551 -6.38 0.75 26.17
C GLY A 551 -6.28 -0.37 25.14
N LEU A 552 -7.22 -0.48 24.21
CA LEU A 552 -7.23 -1.49 23.18
C LEU A 552 -6.95 -0.88 21.80
N ALA A 553 -6.15 -1.57 21.00
CA ALA A 553 -6.02 -1.33 19.56
C ALA A 553 -6.65 -2.53 18.84
N LYS A 554 -7.68 -2.28 18.03
CA LYS A 554 -8.51 -3.30 17.39
C LYS A 554 -8.41 -3.21 15.88
N LEU A 555 -8.39 -4.39 15.25
CA LEU A 555 -8.49 -4.56 13.80
C LEU A 555 -9.88 -5.05 13.43
N TRP A 556 -10.45 -4.43 12.42
CA TRP A 556 -11.75 -4.75 11.85
C TRP A 556 -11.61 -4.94 10.34
N ASP A 557 -12.45 -5.77 9.79
CA ASP A 557 -12.63 -5.87 8.34
C ASP A 557 -13.39 -4.63 7.85
N ALA A 558 -12.76 -3.84 6.97
CA ALA A 558 -13.30 -2.56 6.53
C ALA A 558 -14.59 -2.69 5.69
N LYS A 559 -14.80 -3.83 5.03
CA LYS A 559 -15.98 -4.07 4.20
C LYS A 559 -17.20 -4.51 5.02
N THR A 560 -16.97 -5.34 6.02
CA THR A 560 -18.05 -5.98 6.78
C THR A 560 -18.26 -5.38 8.18
N GLY A 561 -17.32 -4.59 8.68
CA GLY A 561 -17.32 -4.07 10.05
C GLY A 561 -17.14 -5.14 11.13
N ARG A 562 -16.72 -6.36 10.76
CA ARG A 562 -16.51 -7.46 11.72
C ARG A 562 -15.18 -7.31 12.44
N PHE A 563 -15.20 -7.57 13.74
CA PHE A 563 -13.98 -7.63 14.54
C PHE A 563 -13.09 -8.79 14.07
N VAL A 564 -11.81 -8.49 13.83
CA VAL A 564 -10.81 -9.48 13.42
C VAL A 564 -9.98 -9.89 14.64
N ARG A 565 -9.31 -8.91 15.30
CA ARG A 565 -8.43 -9.20 16.44
C ARG A 565 -7.95 -7.93 17.17
N LEU A 566 -7.28 -8.15 18.31
CA LEU A 566 -6.47 -7.12 18.97
C LEU A 566 -5.09 -7.03 18.29
N LEU A 567 -4.58 -5.80 18.12
CA LEU A 567 -3.26 -5.53 17.53
C LEU A 567 -2.15 -5.43 18.56
N CYS A 568 -2.47 -5.14 19.80
CA CYS A 568 -1.52 -5.10 20.92
C CYS A 568 -2.13 -5.72 22.16
N GLU A 569 -1.28 -6.04 23.13
CA GLU A 569 -1.70 -6.38 24.48
C GLU A 569 -2.47 -5.21 25.11
N PRO A 570 -3.46 -5.46 25.95
CA PRO A 570 -4.20 -4.42 26.66
C PRO A 570 -3.25 -3.46 27.41
N CYS A 571 -3.54 -2.18 27.36
CA CYS A 571 -2.77 -1.12 28.00
C CYS A 571 -3.73 -0.13 28.72
N GLU A 572 -3.20 0.96 29.27
CA GLU A 572 -4.03 1.95 29.98
C GLU A 572 -4.76 2.89 29.01
N ASN A 573 -4.13 3.23 27.89
CA ASN A 573 -4.68 4.12 26.87
C ASN A 573 -3.91 3.95 25.57
N VAL A 574 -4.59 3.99 24.43
CA VAL A 574 -3.98 4.09 23.10
C VAL A 574 -4.18 5.51 22.59
N TRP A 575 -3.10 6.23 22.29
CA TRP A 575 -3.17 7.60 21.77
C TRP A 575 -3.21 7.67 20.26
N ALA A 576 -2.41 6.82 19.61
CA ALA A 576 -2.38 6.72 18.16
C ALA A 576 -2.12 5.27 17.73
N ALA A 577 -2.76 4.85 16.66
CA ALA A 577 -2.46 3.64 15.93
C ALA A 577 -2.44 4.02 14.45
N ARG A 578 -1.29 3.80 13.80
CA ARG A 578 -1.07 4.13 12.39
C ARG A 578 -0.49 2.93 11.68
N PHE A 579 -0.93 2.68 10.46
CA PHE A 579 -0.39 1.58 9.68
C PHE A 579 -0.07 2.00 8.24
N VAL A 580 0.93 1.37 7.69
CA VAL A 580 1.32 1.49 6.28
C VAL A 580 1.65 0.10 5.80
N GLU A 581 0.94 -0.35 4.76
CA GLU A 581 1.10 -1.66 4.12
C GLU A 581 1.17 -2.83 5.13
N ASP A 582 2.36 -3.25 5.50
CA ASP A 582 2.65 -4.39 6.37
C ASP A 582 3.06 -4.01 7.80
N LYS A 583 3.01 -2.74 8.17
CA LYS A 583 3.47 -2.26 9.48
C LYS A 583 2.42 -1.46 10.20
N CYS A 584 2.36 -1.64 11.51
CA CYS A 584 1.51 -0.86 12.41
C CYS A 584 2.35 -0.32 13.57
N VAL A 585 2.17 0.96 13.87
CA VAL A 585 2.77 1.63 15.02
C VAL A 585 1.68 2.01 16.00
N ILE A 586 1.84 1.61 17.24
CA ILE A 586 0.86 1.86 18.29
C ILE A 586 1.54 2.67 19.40
N LEU A 587 1.03 3.87 19.63
CA LEU A 587 1.43 4.73 20.72
C LEU A 587 0.47 4.52 21.89
N CYS A 588 0.96 4.00 22.99
CA CYS A 588 0.11 3.67 24.14
C CYS A 588 0.76 4.03 25.47
N LYS A 589 -0.05 3.97 26.52
CA LYS A 589 0.42 4.07 27.91
C LYS A 589 0.31 2.70 28.56
N ARG A 590 1.42 2.20 29.11
CA ARG A 590 1.51 0.89 29.73
C ARG A 590 2.33 0.99 31.03
N HIS A 591 1.77 0.52 32.14
CA HIS A 591 2.38 0.60 33.47
C HIS A 591 2.84 2.03 33.85
N GLY A 592 1.98 3.02 33.55
CA GLY A 592 2.28 4.43 33.80
C GLY A 592 3.26 5.08 32.81
N ARG A 593 3.85 4.31 31.86
CA ARG A 593 4.88 4.76 30.92
C ARG A 593 4.34 4.88 29.51
N CYS A 594 4.86 5.84 28.76
CA CYS A 594 4.59 5.94 27.32
C CYS A 594 5.36 4.84 26.59
N THR A 595 4.69 4.16 25.68
CA THR A 595 5.24 3.02 24.95
C THR A 595 4.95 3.18 23.45
N VAL A 596 5.94 2.87 22.63
CA VAL A 596 5.83 2.77 21.17
C VAL A 596 6.01 1.30 20.81
N ASP A 597 4.95 0.66 20.33
CA ASP A 597 4.98 -0.70 19.81
C ASP A 597 5.02 -0.63 18.28
N ILE A 598 6.01 -1.27 17.66
CA ILE A 598 6.17 -1.39 16.21
C ILE A 598 5.92 -2.85 15.84
N VAL A 599 4.87 -3.09 15.07
CA VAL A 599 4.42 -4.43 14.65
C VAL A 599 4.58 -4.58 13.15
N SER A 600 5.15 -5.70 12.71
CA SER A 600 5.24 -6.09 11.29
C SER A 600 4.33 -7.26 10.99
N PHE A 601 3.70 -7.22 9.83
CA PHE A 601 2.88 -8.29 9.27
C PHE A 601 3.56 -8.97 8.08
N LEU A 602 4.81 -8.62 7.78
CA LEU A 602 5.61 -9.37 6.82
C LEU A 602 5.81 -10.82 7.27
N PRO A 603 5.83 -11.79 6.35
CA PRO A 603 6.24 -13.15 6.66
C PRO A 603 7.66 -13.13 7.25
N GLU A 604 7.93 -14.02 8.18
CA GLU A 604 9.31 -14.26 8.60
C GLU A 604 10.09 -14.83 7.41
N ASP A 605 11.23 -14.23 7.12
CA ASP A 605 12.18 -14.86 6.23
C ASP A 605 12.53 -16.20 6.87
N SER A 606 12.12 -17.28 6.23
CA SER A 606 12.58 -18.62 6.58
C SER A 606 14.11 -18.62 6.41
N LYS A 607 14.80 -18.54 7.57
CA LYS A 607 16.25 -18.69 7.65
C LYS A 607 16.65 -20.06 7.14
#